data_91d1e53eed6855094f28ab60b41d0152
#
_entry.id   91d1e53eed6855094f28ab60b41d0152
#
_cell.length_a   1.000
_cell.length_b   1.000
_cell.length_c   1.000
_cell.angle_alpha   90.00
_cell.angle_beta   90.00
_cell.angle_gamma   90.00
#
_symmetry.space_group_name_H-M   'P 1'
#
loop_
_entity.id
_entity.type
_entity.pdbx_description
1 polymer ?
#
loop_
_entity_poly.entity_id
_entity_poly.type
_entity_poly.pdbx_seq_one_letter_code
_entity_poly.pdbx_strand_id
1 'polypeptide(L)'
;MKKFVIHYNYYATADVTVLAYSKEEAIEKADQIEIPNDEFSLEYDNREAFELEDVPELQEVIDKATAIIKKFNEGAGHEDFYSVPCYPTVTTYCWNGDEMVKNKNAVEDFYYDSDKGLMMDVGESFEVELSELSDVEQLNVCQVIINAAPNNGIEL
;
A
#
# COMPACT_ATOMS: atom_id res chain seq x y z
N MET A 1 5.01 12.57 -8.98
CA MET A 1 5.72 11.32 -8.63
C MET A 1 5.49 10.30 -9.73
N LYS A 2 6.29 9.26 -9.83
CA LYS A 2 6.19 8.22 -10.86
C LYS A 2 6.24 6.84 -10.25
N LYS A 3 5.61 5.88 -10.91
CA LYS A 3 5.65 4.47 -10.55
C LYS A 3 6.65 3.76 -11.45
N PHE A 4 7.57 3.02 -10.88
CA PHE A 4 8.59 2.27 -11.59
C PHE A 4 8.51 0.80 -11.24
N VAL A 5 8.84 -0.06 -12.20
CA VAL A 5 9.21 -1.44 -11.95
C VAL A 5 10.72 -1.57 -12.11
N ILE A 6 11.37 -2.21 -11.15
CA ILE A 6 12.79 -2.52 -11.20
C ILE A 6 12.93 -3.99 -11.56
N HIS A 7 13.57 -4.25 -12.67
CA HIS A 7 13.84 -5.58 -13.15
C HIS A 7 15.25 -6.01 -12.73
N TYR A 8 15.34 -7.06 -11.94
CA TYR A 8 16.58 -7.68 -11.53
C TYR A 8 16.83 -8.92 -12.39
N ASN A 9 17.92 -8.95 -13.11
CA ASN A 9 18.26 -10.04 -14.03
C ASN A 9 19.50 -10.77 -13.52
N TYR A 10 19.27 -11.97 -13.01
CA TYR A 10 20.31 -12.90 -12.56
C TYR A 10 19.96 -14.30 -13.07
N TYR A 11 20.27 -15.39 -12.38
CA TYR A 11 19.77 -16.74 -12.73
C TYR A 11 18.25 -16.91 -12.49
N ALA A 12 17.66 -15.99 -11.75
CA ALA A 12 16.22 -15.78 -11.62
C ALA A 12 15.92 -14.29 -11.84
N THR A 13 14.72 -13.95 -12.29
CA THR A 13 14.25 -12.57 -12.43
C THR A 13 13.32 -12.23 -11.29
N ALA A 14 13.46 -11.02 -10.73
CA ALA A 14 12.53 -10.46 -9.75
C ALA A 14 12.14 -9.04 -10.18
N ASP A 15 10.87 -8.71 -10.03
CA ASP A 15 10.34 -7.38 -10.28
C ASP A 15 9.88 -6.76 -8.97
N VAL A 16 10.32 -5.52 -8.71
CA VAL A 16 9.90 -4.72 -7.56
C VAL A 16 9.28 -3.42 -8.07
N THR A 17 8.10 -3.07 -7.58
CA THR A 17 7.42 -1.83 -7.95
C THR A 17 7.59 -0.80 -6.84
N VAL A 18 8.04 0.39 -7.20
CA VAL A 18 8.26 1.52 -6.28
C VAL A 18 7.71 2.83 -6.84
N LEU A 19 7.47 3.80 -5.96
CA LEU A 19 7.13 5.17 -6.32
C LEU A 19 8.36 6.06 -6.12
N ALA A 20 8.77 6.80 -7.17
CA ALA A 20 9.94 7.67 -7.13
C ALA A 20 9.82 8.86 -8.10
N TYR A 21 10.69 9.84 -7.97
CA TYR A 21 10.76 10.98 -8.88
C TYR A 21 11.73 10.75 -10.04
N SER A 22 12.70 9.82 -9.89
CA SER A 22 13.67 9.47 -10.92
C SER A 22 13.97 7.96 -10.90
N LYS A 23 14.64 7.48 -11.95
CA LYS A 23 15.11 6.09 -12.07
C LYS A 23 16.17 5.75 -11.03
N GLU A 24 17.06 6.68 -10.73
CA GLU A 24 18.12 6.52 -9.73
C GLU A 24 17.49 6.32 -8.33
N GLU A 25 16.54 7.18 -7.96
CA GLU A 25 15.81 7.05 -6.70
C GLU A 25 15.00 5.74 -6.65
N ALA A 26 14.40 5.34 -7.78
CA ALA A 26 13.67 4.07 -7.85
C ALA A 26 14.55 2.86 -7.57
N ILE A 27 15.76 2.84 -8.10
CA ILE A 27 16.74 1.78 -7.84
C ILE A 27 17.17 1.79 -6.37
N GLU A 28 17.48 2.97 -5.80
CA GLU A 28 17.85 3.10 -4.39
C GLU A 28 16.75 2.60 -3.44
N LYS A 29 15.49 2.92 -3.73
CA LYS A 29 14.34 2.43 -2.95
C LYS A 29 14.15 0.92 -3.09
N ALA A 30 14.30 0.39 -4.30
CA ALA A 30 14.16 -1.05 -4.56
C ALA A 30 15.24 -1.87 -3.84
N ASP A 31 16.46 -1.35 -3.73
CA ASP A 31 17.57 -2.01 -3.02
C ASP A 31 17.33 -2.14 -1.51
N GLN A 32 16.41 -1.35 -0.94
CA GLN A 32 16.04 -1.43 0.48
C GLN A 32 14.93 -2.45 0.74
N ILE A 33 14.30 -2.96 -0.32
CA ILE A 33 13.22 -3.96 -0.21
C ILE A 33 13.86 -5.35 -0.19
N GLU A 34 13.61 -6.13 0.86
CA GLU A 34 14.03 -7.52 0.92
C GLU A 34 13.34 -8.31 -0.20
N ILE A 35 14.15 -8.79 -1.13
CA ILE A 35 13.68 -9.71 -2.16
C ILE A 35 13.65 -11.10 -1.53
N PRO A 36 12.49 -11.78 -1.50
CA PRO A 36 12.40 -13.09 -0.85
C PRO A 36 13.18 -14.12 -1.67
N ASN A 37 14.45 -14.26 -1.34
CA ASN A 37 15.31 -15.40 -1.66
C ASN A 37 16.73 -15.16 -1.13
N ASP A 38 16.99 -15.62 0.09
CA ASP A 38 18.28 -15.49 0.77
C ASP A 38 19.44 -16.25 0.06
N GLU A 39 19.14 -17.01 -0.98
CA GLU A 39 20.12 -17.82 -1.71
C GLU A 39 20.80 -17.09 -2.88
N PHE A 40 20.36 -15.88 -3.25
CA PHE A 40 20.91 -15.15 -4.38
C PHE A 40 21.60 -13.86 -3.95
N SER A 41 22.93 -13.82 -4.06
CA SER A 41 23.63 -12.53 -4.07
C SER A 41 23.31 -11.85 -5.42
N LEU A 42 22.48 -10.82 -5.40
CA LEU A 42 22.20 -9.98 -6.56
C LEU A 42 23.49 -9.21 -6.93
N GLU A 43 23.99 -9.43 -8.12
CA GLU A 43 24.99 -8.55 -8.69
C GLU A 43 24.29 -7.25 -9.13
N TYR A 44 24.60 -6.16 -8.43
CA TYR A 44 23.95 -4.84 -8.57
C TYR A 44 24.01 -4.22 -9.98
N ASP A 45 24.86 -4.73 -10.85
CA ASP A 45 25.03 -4.22 -12.21
C ASP A 45 23.92 -4.64 -13.20
N ASN A 46 23.00 -5.52 -12.78
CA ASN A 46 21.95 -6.07 -13.64
C ASN A 46 20.53 -5.54 -13.30
N ARG A 47 20.43 -4.27 -12.88
CA ARG A 47 19.15 -3.63 -12.54
C ARG A 47 18.73 -2.67 -13.62
N GLU A 48 17.49 -2.76 -14.06
CA GLU A 48 16.89 -1.81 -14.98
C GLU A 48 15.59 -1.24 -14.38
N ALA A 49 15.44 0.09 -14.41
CA ALA A 49 14.25 0.78 -13.98
C ALA A 49 13.38 1.14 -15.18
N PHE A 50 12.16 0.63 -15.21
CA PHE A 50 11.15 0.96 -16.21
C PHE A 50 10.07 1.83 -15.59
N GLU A 51 9.86 3.01 -16.18
CA GLU A 51 8.75 3.89 -15.81
C GLU A 51 7.43 3.26 -16.32
N LEU A 52 6.47 3.10 -15.42
CA LEU A 52 5.15 2.57 -15.74
C LEU A 52 4.15 3.69 -16.02
N GLU A 53 3.99 4.62 -15.08
CA GLU A 53 2.98 5.67 -15.15
C GLU A 53 3.33 6.84 -14.23
N ASP A 54 2.79 8.02 -14.55
CA ASP A 54 2.76 9.15 -13.62
C ASP A 54 1.64 8.93 -12.61
N VAL A 55 1.94 9.18 -11.33
CA VAL A 55 0.98 9.08 -10.22
C VAL A 55 0.92 10.40 -9.45
N PRO A 56 -0.20 10.71 -8.80
CA PRO A 56 -0.30 11.87 -7.91
C PRO A 56 0.73 11.80 -6.79
N GLU A 57 0.98 12.92 -6.14
CA GLU A 57 1.80 12.94 -4.93
C GLU A 57 1.13 12.09 -3.84
N LEU A 58 1.89 11.15 -3.26
CA LEU A 58 1.34 10.17 -2.33
C LEU A 58 0.65 10.86 -1.14
N GLN A 59 1.27 11.90 -0.57
CA GLN A 59 0.70 12.60 0.57
C GLN A 59 -0.65 13.25 0.25
N GLU A 60 -0.82 13.82 -0.95
CA GLU A 60 -2.09 14.42 -1.37
C GLU A 60 -3.20 13.37 -1.46
N VAL A 61 -2.86 12.18 -1.93
CA VAL A 61 -3.80 11.06 -2.03
C VAL A 61 -4.18 10.53 -0.64
N ILE A 62 -3.20 10.42 0.27
CA ILE A 62 -3.42 10.02 1.67
C ILE A 62 -4.32 11.04 2.38
N ASP A 63 -4.02 12.33 2.27
CA ASP A 63 -4.80 13.39 2.91
C ASP A 63 -6.26 13.36 2.44
N LYS A 64 -6.47 13.17 1.14
CA LYS A 64 -7.81 13.08 0.55
C LYS A 64 -8.58 11.85 1.02
N ALA A 65 -7.96 10.67 1.01
CA ALA A 65 -8.57 9.43 1.50
C ALA A 65 -8.91 9.54 3.00
N THR A 66 -8.00 10.07 3.80
CA THR A 66 -8.20 10.31 5.22
C THR A 66 -9.39 11.24 5.48
N ALA A 67 -9.50 12.33 4.74
CA ALA A 67 -10.64 13.26 4.87
C ALA A 67 -11.98 12.59 4.54
N ILE A 68 -11.99 11.70 3.54
CA ILE A 68 -13.19 10.92 3.16
C ILE A 68 -13.61 10.00 4.30
N ILE A 69 -12.70 9.20 4.86
CA ILE A 69 -13.02 8.27 5.94
C ILE A 69 -13.43 9.00 7.21
N LYS A 70 -12.77 10.13 7.57
CA LYS A 70 -13.22 11.00 8.67
C LYS A 70 -14.66 11.44 8.48
N LYS A 71 -14.99 11.97 7.29
CA LYS A 71 -16.34 12.44 6.99
C LYS A 71 -17.36 11.30 7.02
N PHE A 72 -16.99 10.12 6.57
CA PHE A 72 -17.81 8.92 6.69
C PHE A 72 -18.08 8.57 8.15
N ASN A 73 -17.03 8.44 8.97
CA ASN A 73 -17.15 8.10 10.40
C ASN A 73 -17.98 9.14 11.20
N GLU A 74 -17.93 10.42 10.83
CA GLU A 74 -18.76 11.47 11.47
C GLU A 74 -20.26 11.32 11.17
N GLY A 75 -20.61 10.78 10.02
CA GLY A 75 -22.00 10.60 9.55
C GLY A 75 -22.56 9.19 9.70
N ALA A 76 -21.71 8.21 9.91
CA ALA A 76 -22.07 6.79 9.95
C ALA A 76 -22.55 6.37 11.36
N GLY A 77 -23.45 5.39 11.39
CA GLY A 77 -23.78 4.67 12.62
C GLY A 77 -22.68 3.66 13.00
N HIS A 78 -22.70 3.16 14.22
CA HIS A 78 -21.70 2.20 14.73
C HIS A 78 -21.63 0.87 13.97
N GLU A 79 -22.57 0.60 13.06
CA GLU A 79 -22.65 -0.63 12.26
C GLU A 79 -22.43 -0.39 10.77
N ASP A 80 -22.10 0.84 10.36
CA ASP A 80 -21.91 1.18 8.96
C ASP A 80 -20.45 0.95 8.55
N PHE A 81 -20.25 0.19 7.49
CA PHE A 81 -18.95 -0.07 6.87
C PHE A 81 -18.76 0.78 5.63
N TYR A 82 -17.52 1.25 5.41
CA TYR A 82 -17.18 1.96 4.18
C TYR A 82 -17.14 1.00 2.99
N SER A 83 -18.20 1.04 2.17
CA SER A 83 -18.39 0.09 1.08
C SER A 83 -17.49 0.39 -0.11
N VAL A 84 -16.71 -0.59 -0.56
CA VAL A 84 -15.90 -0.53 -1.76
C VAL A 84 -16.26 -1.67 -2.73
N PRO A 85 -16.19 -1.44 -4.06
CA PRO A 85 -16.53 -2.47 -5.05
C PRO A 85 -15.61 -3.70 -4.98
N CYS A 86 -14.35 -3.49 -4.59
CA CYS A 86 -13.36 -4.54 -4.42
C CYS A 86 -12.37 -4.09 -3.34
N TYR A 87 -12.33 -4.82 -2.26
CA TYR A 87 -11.38 -4.54 -1.18
C TYR A 87 -9.96 -4.86 -1.62
N PRO A 88 -8.99 -3.98 -1.34
CA PRO A 88 -7.60 -4.21 -1.69
C PRO A 88 -6.99 -5.32 -0.83
N THR A 89 -5.93 -5.92 -1.34
CA THR A 89 -5.10 -6.85 -0.56
C THR A 89 -3.84 -6.10 -0.13
N VAL A 90 -3.50 -6.20 1.15
CA VAL A 90 -2.32 -5.58 1.73
C VAL A 90 -1.37 -6.62 2.32
N THR A 91 -0.10 -6.25 2.39
CA THR A 91 0.92 -7.08 3.02
C THR A 91 0.97 -6.80 4.51
N THR A 92 0.91 -7.85 5.31
CA THR A 92 1.05 -7.79 6.76
C THR A 92 2.17 -8.70 7.23
N TYR A 93 2.69 -8.42 8.42
CA TYR A 93 3.72 -9.22 9.05
C TYR A 93 3.20 -9.76 10.37
N CYS A 94 3.25 -11.07 10.57
CA CYS A 94 2.87 -11.68 11.82
C CYS A 94 3.95 -12.65 12.31
N TRP A 95 4.06 -12.77 13.65
CA TRP A 95 4.96 -13.71 14.29
C TRP A 95 4.32 -15.10 14.31
N ASN A 96 4.98 -16.11 13.71
CA ASN A 96 4.47 -17.50 13.69
C ASN A 96 4.95 -18.37 14.87
N GLY A 97 5.72 -17.77 15.80
CA GLY A 97 6.34 -18.44 16.93
C GLY A 97 7.86 -18.57 16.82
N ASP A 98 8.40 -18.55 15.61
CA ASP A 98 9.84 -18.66 15.33
C ASP A 98 10.39 -17.43 14.58
N GLU A 99 9.60 -16.89 13.62
CA GLU A 99 10.02 -15.78 12.76
C GLU A 99 8.84 -14.87 12.35
N MET A 100 9.15 -13.69 11.82
CA MET A 100 8.19 -12.79 11.19
C MET A 100 7.83 -13.32 9.80
N VAL A 101 6.57 -13.64 9.59
CA VAL A 101 6.04 -14.15 8.31
C VAL A 101 5.27 -13.08 7.59
N LYS A 102 5.57 -12.93 6.31
CA LYS A 102 4.88 -12.03 5.40
C LYS A 102 3.61 -12.70 4.85
N ASN A 103 2.46 -12.07 5.07
CA ASN A 103 1.17 -12.52 4.59
C ASN A 103 0.51 -11.47 3.70
N LYS A 104 -0.37 -11.93 2.80
CA LYS A 104 -1.28 -11.06 2.05
C LYS A 104 -2.69 -11.28 2.56
N ASN A 105 -3.30 -10.20 3.05
CA ASN A 105 -4.64 -10.22 3.61
C ASN A 105 -5.54 -9.22 2.88
N ALA A 106 -6.79 -9.61 2.64
CA ALA A 106 -7.79 -8.68 2.14
C ALA A 106 -8.17 -7.70 3.25
N VAL A 107 -8.33 -6.44 2.90
CA VAL A 107 -8.92 -5.44 3.79
C VAL A 107 -10.42 -5.73 3.89
N GLU A 108 -10.99 -5.59 5.07
CA GLU A 108 -12.42 -5.83 5.33
C GLU A 108 -13.17 -4.53 5.63
N ASP A 109 -12.50 -3.55 6.27
CA ASP A 109 -13.06 -2.23 6.56
C ASP A 109 -11.97 -1.16 6.66
N PHE A 110 -12.43 0.11 6.60
CA PHE A 110 -11.60 1.31 6.74
C PHE A 110 -12.20 2.22 7.81
N TYR A 111 -11.37 2.71 8.71
CA TYR A 111 -11.78 3.68 9.72
C TYR A 111 -10.68 4.67 10.04
N TYR A 112 -11.02 5.74 10.74
CA TYR A 112 -10.08 6.74 11.18
C TYR A 112 -9.92 6.71 12.70
N ASP A 113 -8.68 6.56 13.13
CA ASP A 113 -8.27 6.72 14.52
C ASP A 113 -7.56 8.06 14.73
N SER A 114 -7.84 8.77 15.82
CA SER A 114 -7.28 10.11 16.07
C SER A 114 -5.77 10.11 16.30
N ASP A 115 -5.22 9.02 16.80
CA ASP A 115 -3.82 8.90 17.19
C ASP A 115 -2.98 8.18 16.12
N LYS A 116 -3.59 7.26 15.37
CA LYS A 116 -2.94 6.41 14.38
C LYS A 116 -3.21 6.80 12.92
N GLY A 117 -4.25 7.59 12.67
CA GLY A 117 -4.64 8.01 11.33
C GLY A 117 -5.60 7.05 10.64
N LEU A 118 -5.39 6.80 9.34
CA LEU A 118 -6.21 5.87 8.55
C LEU A 118 -5.84 4.43 8.88
N MET A 119 -6.83 3.68 9.32
CA MET A 119 -6.73 2.29 9.76
C MET A 119 -7.51 1.36 8.84
N MET A 120 -7.12 0.10 8.83
CA MET A 120 -7.78 -0.96 8.10
C MET A 120 -7.95 -2.19 8.98
N ASP A 121 -9.13 -2.80 8.93
CA ASP A 121 -9.33 -4.15 9.42
C ASP A 121 -8.93 -5.15 8.35
N VAL A 122 -8.09 -6.11 8.70
CA VAL A 122 -7.58 -7.15 7.80
C VAL A 122 -7.77 -8.53 8.43
N GLY A 123 -8.86 -9.20 8.08
CA GLY A 123 -9.19 -10.51 8.62
C GLY A 123 -9.55 -10.50 10.11
N GLU A 124 -9.63 -11.65 10.72
CA GLU A 124 -10.14 -11.87 12.08
C GLU A 124 -9.42 -11.02 13.16
N SER A 125 -9.84 -9.76 13.33
CA SER A 125 -9.40 -8.85 14.39
C SER A 125 -7.95 -8.36 14.29
N PHE A 126 -7.40 -8.22 13.08
CA PHE A 126 -6.08 -7.64 12.87
C PHE A 126 -6.21 -6.26 12.24
N GLU A 127 -5.69 -5.23 12.93
CA GLU A 127 -5.70 -3.84 12.48
C GLU A 127 -4.34 -3.46 11.90
N VAL A 128 -4.33 -2.72 10.81
CA VAL A 128 -3.12 -2.21 10.15
C VAL A 128 -3.22 -0.71 9.96
N GLU A 129 -2.18 0.02 10.33
CA GLU A 129 -2.06 1.44 10.02
C GLU A 129 -1.66 1.61 8.54
N LEU A 130 -2.25 2.59 7.85
CA LEU A 130 -1.86 2.89 6.48
C LEU A 130 -0.35 3.16 6.35
N SER A 131 0.24 3.81 7.35
CA SER A 131 1.66 4.15 7.42
C SER A 131 2.61 2.94 7.47
N GLU A 132 2.12 1.76 7.83
CA GLU A 132 2.90 0.51 7.88
C GLU A 132 3.02 -0.16 6.51
N LEU A 133 2.22 0.27 5.54
CA LEU A 133 2.23 -0.28 4.18
C LEU A 133 3.33 0.36 3.32
N SER A 134 3.76 -0.36 2.29
CA SER A 134 4.61 0.23 1.24
C SER A 134 3.90 1.38 0.51
N ASP A 135 4.67 2.34 -0.03
CA ASP A 135 4.13 3.49 -0.78
C ASP A 135 3.13 3.07 -1.87
N VAL A 136 3.40 1.96 -2.55
CA VAL A 136 2.53 1.43 -3.61
C VAL A 136 1.22 0.91 -3.05
N GLU A 137 1.24 0.22 -1.91
CA GLU A 137 0.04 -0.28 -1.24
C GLU A 137 -0.77 0.87 -0.65
N GLN A 138 -0.11 1.88 -0.03
CA GLN A 138 -0.77 3.10 0.45
C GLN A 138 -1.51 3.81 -0.69
N LEU A 139 -0.85 4.00 -1.85
CA LEU A 139 -1.48 4.60 -3.02
C LEU A 139 -2.71 3.80 -3.47
N ASN A 140 -2.60 2.47 -3.59
CA ASN A 140 -3.68 1.61 -4.03
C ASN A 140 -4.88 1.66 -3.07
N VAL A 141 -4.64 1.56 -1.76
CA VAL A 141 -5.67 1.67 -0.71
C VAL A 141 -6.38 3.01 -0.80
N CYS A 142 -5.64 4.11 -0.84
CA CYS A 142 -6.20 5.44 -0.90
C CYS A 142 -7.01 5.68 -2.18
N GLN A 143 -6.56 5.18 -3.33
CA GLN A 143 -7.31 5.28 -4.59
C GLN A 143 -8.64 4.51 -4.54
N VAL A 144 -8.66 3.32 -3.92
CA VAL A 144 -9.90 2.55 -3.70
C VAL A 144 -10.89 3.35 -2.86
N ILE A 145 -10.45 3.95 -1.75
CA ILE A 145 -11.27 4.79 -0.90
C ILE A 145 -11.82 5.99 -1.68
N ILE A 146 -10.96 6.74 -2.38
CA ILE A 146 -11.35 7.93 -3.14
C ILE A 146 -12.39 7.58 -4.21
N ASN A 147 -12.17 6.49 -4.95
CA ASN A 147 -13.07 6.06 -6.02
C ASN A 147 -14.44 5.58 -5.49
N ALA A 148 -14.48 5.08 -4.26
CA ALA A 148 -15.72 4.61 -3.64
C ALA A 148 -16.52 5.71 -2.92
N ALA A 149 -15.96 6.91 -2.73
CA ALA A 149 -16.59 7.99 -1.99
C ALA A 149 -18.02 8.33 -2.46
N PRO A 150 -18.31 8.45 -3.78
CA PRO A 150 -19.68 8.72 -4.23
C PRO A 150 -20.68 7.61 -3.85
N ASN A 151 -20.24 6.35 -3.82
CA ASN A 151 -21.09 5.22 -3.44
C ASN A 151 -21.46 5.23 -1.95
N ASN A 152 -20.63 5.90 -1.13
CA ASN A 152 -20.84 6.10 0.31
C ASN A 152 -21.48 7.46 0.62
N GLY A 153 -22.03 8.16 -0.39
CA GLY A 153 -22.70 9.44 -0.21
C GLY A 153 -21.77 10.61 0.12
N ILE A 154 -20.46 10.47 -0.16
CA ILE A 154 -19.47 11.51 0.10
C ILE A 154 -19.14 12.23 -1.20
N GLU A 155 -19.49 13.51 -1.26
CA GLU A 155 -19.09 14.41 -2.34
C GLU A 155 -17.66 14.92 -2.06
N LEU A 156 -16.82 14.86 -3.12
CA LEU A 156 -15.40 15.24 -3.12
C LEU A 156 -15.22 16.72 -3.53
#